data_70345312967f92a9a833b53b238d07e8
#
_entry.id   70345312967f92a9a833b53b238d07e8
#
_cell.length_a   1.000
_cell.length_b   1.000
_cell.length_c   1.000
_cell.angle_alpha   90.00
_cell.angle_beta   90.00
_cell.angle_gamma   90.00
#
_symmetry.space_group_name_H-M   'P 1'
#
loop_
_entity.id
_entity.type
_entity.pdbx_description
1 polymer ?
#
loop_
_entity_poly.entity_id
_entity_poly.type
_entity_poly.pdbx_seq_one_letter_code
_entity_poly.pdbx_strand_id
1 'polypeptide(L)'
;ELLATYGEKLVGGEDETHFGRPQDVAFLPDGRILIADGLDNNRIMIMDNDMNYLGEFGSEGSGPGQTNTIHAVAAGPDGRVLVLDRSGGRVNVFRTTDDPAEFAFERSIGDLTLPLDIIVNENDFWITDLGPLRFVNFDFEGNLKYTWLVPRELPDGYIEVHTFSVDPDGNLYGGDNQYGRTQKFVPKAGSDAELLIEPPWVGN
;
A
#
# COMPACT_ATOMS: atom_id res chain seq x y z
N GLU A 1 11.49 5.20 22.96
CA GLU A 1 10.51 5.06 24.05
C GLU A 1 9.17 4.63 23.46
N LEU A 2 8.51 3.59 24.01
CA LEU A 2 7.15 3.20 23.65
C LEU A 2 6.18 4.21 24.31
N LEU A 3 5.37 4.91 23.52
CA LEU A 3 4.42 5.90 23.99
C LEU A 3 3.03 5.31 24.27
N ALA A 4 2.55 4.44 23.37
CA ALA A 4 1.23 3.84 23.49
C ALA A 4 1.18 2.47 22.80
N THR A 5 0.19 1.67 23.18
CA THR A 5 -0.18 0.39 22.51
C THR A 5 -1.67 0.40 22.29
N TYR A 6 -2.07 0.08 21.06
CA TYR A 6 -3.48 -0.04 20.68
C TYR A 6 -3.79 -1.49 20.32
N GLY A 7 -4.98 -1.95 20.71
CA GLY A 7 -5.35 -3.35 20.66
C GLY A 7 -4.83 -4.13 21.87
N GLU A 8 -5.22 -5.38 21.97
CA GLU A 8 -4.80 -6.31 23.02
C GLU A 8 -4.02 -7.48 22.43
N LYS A 9 -2.90 -7.82 23.07
CA LYS A 9 -2.02 -8.88 22.57
C LYS A 9 -2.74 -10.23 22.49
N LEU A 10 -2.76 -10.82 21.30
CA LEU A 10 -3.40 -12.11 20.99
C LEU A 10 -4.94 -12.11 21.10
N VAL A 11 -5.56 -10.94 21.19
CA VAL A 11 -7.01 -10.77 21.12
C VAL A 11 -7.35 -10.08 19.81
N GLY A 12 -7.90 -10.82 18.87
CA GLY A 12 -8.43 -10.28 17.62
C GLY A 12 -9.85 -9.77 17.80
N GLY A 13 -10.27 -8.82 16.95
CA GLY A 13 -11.62 -8.30 16.95
C GLY A 13 -11.89 -7.36 15.79
N GLU A 14 -13.14 -6.95 15.66
CA GLU A 14 -13.65 -6.08 14.59
C GLU A 14 -14.33 -4.82 15.16
N ASP A 15 -14.07 -4.52 16.43
CA ASP A 15 -14.57 -3.30 17.07
C ASP A 15 -13.59 -2.12 16.93
N GLU A 16 -13.91 -0.99 17.56
CA GLU A 16 -13.14 0.26 17.50
C GLU A 16 -11.73 0.18 18.14
N THR A 17 -11.47 -0.87 18.93
CA THR A 17 -10.27 -1.01 19.75
C THR A 17 -9.44 -2.25 19.45
N HIS A 18 -9.96 -3.20 18.68
CA HIS A 18 -9.29 -4.43 18.31
C HIS A 18 -9.09 -4.53 16.80
N PHE A 19 -8.11 -5.34 16.40
CA PHE A 19 -7.71 -5.53 15.01
C PHE A 19 -7.75 -7.02 14.64
N GLY A 20 -7.97 -7.29 13.36
CA GLY A 20 -7.88 -8.62 12.77
C GLY A 20 -6.62 -8.78 11.92
N ARG A 21 -5.46 -8.75 12.52
CA ARG A 21 -4.14 -8.80 11.86
C ARG A 21 -3.90 -7.60 10.91
N PRO A 22 -3.66 -6.40 11.46
CA PRO A 22 -3.36 -5.21 10.68
C PRO A 22 -2.08 -5.40 9.88
N GLN A 23 -2.04 -4.86 8.67
CA GLN A 23 -0.97 -5.07 7.70
C GLN A 23 -0.14 -3.82 7.45
N ASP A 24 -0.77 -2.65 7.45
CA ASP A 24 -0.11 -1.43 7.03
C ASP A 24 -0.75 -0.19 7.67
N VAL A 25 -0.02 0.92 7.65
CA VAL A 25 -0.45 2.22 8.20
C VAL A 25 -0.06 3.34 7.24
N ALA A 26 -1.00 4.23 6.94
CA ALA A 26 -0.74 5.44 6.17
C ALA A 26 -1.10 6.70 6.96
N PHE A 27 -0.37 7.78 6.72
CA PHE A 27 -0.61 9.09 7.32
C PHE A 27 -1.16 10.05 6.28
N LEU A 28 -2.25 10.72 6.60
CA LEU A 28 -2.82 11.76 5.77
C LEU A 28 -2.23 13.14 6.13
N PRO A 29 -2.19 14.10 5.18
CA PRO A 29 -1.67 15.43 5.44
C PRO A 29 -2.42 16.21 6.52
N ASP A 30 -3.67 15.87 6.78
CA ASP A 30 -4.50 16.49 7.83
C ASP A 30 -4.29 15.88 9.23
N GLY A 31 -3.37 14.92 9.36
CA GLY A 31 -3.00 14.27 10.61
C GLY A 31 -3.77 13.00 10.92
N ARG A 32 -4.78 12.61 10.12
CA ARG A 32 -5.45 11.32 10.28
C ARG A 32 -4.51 10.17 9.96
N ILE A 33 -4.75 9.04 10.61
CA ILE A 33 -4.01 7.80 10.45
C ILE A 33 -4.99 6.75 9.91
N LEU A 34 -4.59 6.08 8.85
CA LEU A 34 -5.32 4.96 8.27
C LEU A 34 -4.63 3.66 8.61
N ILE A 35 -5.37 2.70 9.15
CA ILE A 35 -4.85 1.38 9.50
C ILE A 35 -5.52 0.35 8.62
N ALA A 36 -4.73 -0.35 7.81
CA ALA A 36 -5.17 -1.48 6.99
C ALA A 36 -5.38 -2.71 7.87
N ASP A 37 -6.56 -2.87 8.41
CA ASP A 37 -6.97 -4.04 9.20
C ASP A 37 -7.50 -5.14 8.28
N GLY A 38 -6.58 -5.77 7.55
CA GLY A 38 -6.86 -6.35 6.26
C GLY A 38 -6.91 -7.85 6.15
N LEU A 39 -6.18 -8.64 6.97
CA LEU A 39 -6.14 -10.09 6.76
C LEU A 39 -7.40 -10.81 7.24
N ASP A 40 -8.03 -10.32 8.28
CA ASP A 40 -9.24 -10.93 8.84
C ASP A 40 -10.48 -10.05 8.66
N ASN A 41 -10.34 -8.69 8.74
CA ASN A 41 -11.49 -7.79 8.82
C ASN A 41 -11.82 -7.07 7.51
N ASN A 42 -10.91 -6.97 6.54
CA ASN A 42 -11.13 -6.29 5.25
C ASN A 42 -11.63 -4.84 5.36
N ARG A 43 -11.12 -4.08 6.34
CA ARG A 43 -11.47 -2.69 6.57
C ARG A 43 -10.25 -1.78 6.69
N ILE A 44 -10.44 -0.50 6.45
CA ILE A 44 -9.50 0.56 6.81
C ILE A 44 -10.10 1.33 7.99
N MET A 45 -9.45 1.30 9.13
CA MET A 45 -9.82 2.13 10.28
C MET A 45 -9.24 3.53 10.13
N ILE A 46 -10.03 4.53 10.49
CA ILE A 46 -9.67 5.94 10.46
C ILE A 46 -9.47 6.40 11.90
N MET A 47 -8.26 6.86 12.22
CA MET A 47 -7.91 7.37 13.53
C MET A 47 -7.52 8.85 13.43
N ASP A 48 -7.74 9.61 14.48
CA ASP A 48 -7.13 10.93 14.61
C ASP A 48 -5.65 10.84 15.02
N ASN A 49 -4.98 11.99 15.15
CA ASN A 49 -3.56 12.05 15.55
C ASN A 49 -3.29 11.57 16.99
N ASP A 50 -4.33 11.51 17.81
CA ASP A 50 -4.26 10.97 19.18
C ASP A 50 -4.70 9.50 19.26
N MET A 51 -4.93 8.88 18.09
CA MET A 51 -5.41 7.50 17.93
C MET A 51 -6.83 7.27 18.47
N ASN A 52 -7.69 8.28 18.47
CA ASN A 52 -9.10 8.05 18.69
C ASN A 52 -9.75 7.58 17.39
N TYR A 53 -10.62 6.60 17.49
CA TYR A 53 -11.38 6.07 16.36
C TYR A 53 -12.36 7.13 15.83
N LEU A 54 -12.32 7.38 14.53
CA LEU A 54 -13.23 8.31 13.84
C LEU A 54 -14.27 7.57 13.00
N GLY A 55 -13.89 6.43 12.41
CA GLY A 55 -14.72 5.65 11.51
C GLY A 55 -13.95 4.58 10.79
N GLU A 56 -14.59 3.94 9.82
CA GLU A 56 -13.97 2.94 8.97
C GLU A 56 -14.63 2.89 7.60
N PHE A 57 -13.92 2.32 6.61
CA PHE A 57 -14.46 2.04 5.30
C PHE A 57 -13.86 0.74 4.73
N GLY A 58 -14.47 0.23 3.67
CA GLY A 58 -14.16 -1.08 3.14
C GLY A 58 -15.04 -2.16 3.76
N SER A 59 -15.12 -3.29 3.10
CA SER A 59 -15.78 -4.51 3.57
C SER A 59 -15.38 -5.69 2.69
N GLU A 60 -15.58 -6.90 3.17
CA GLU A 60 -15.33 -8.10 2.37
C GLU A 60 -16.21 -8.16 1.12
N GLY A 61 -15.60 -8.51 -0.02
CA GLY A 61 -16.30 -8.76 -1.27
C GLY A 61 -15.55 -8.32 -2.52
N SER A 62 -16.24 -8.40 -3.66
CA SER A 62 -15.69 -8.09 -4.99
C SER A 62 -16.34 -6.87 -5.67
N GLY A 63 -17.31 -6.24 -5.02
CA GLY A 63 -18.00 -5.05 -5.52
C GLY A 63 -17.15 -3.78 -5.41
N PRO A 64 -17.70 -2.63 -5.85
CA PRO A 64 -17.06 -1.33 -5.71
C PRO A 64 -16.71 -1.01 -4.25
N GLY A 65 -15.42 -0.72 -3.99
CA GLY A 65 -14.93 -0.41 -2.65
C GLY A 65 -14.80 -1.60 -1.68
N GLN A 66 -15.21 -2.79 -2.09
CA GLN A 66 -15.00 -4.02 -1.33
C GLN A 66 -13.62 -4.64 -1.61
N THR A 67 -13.11 -5.45 -0.68
CA THR A 67 -11.82 -6.11 -0.76
C THR A 67 -11.90 -7.56 -0.32
N ASN A 68 -10.96 -8.37 -0.78
CA ASN A 68 -10.84 -9.78 -0.34
C ASN A 68 -9.67 -10.00 0.63
N THR A 69 -8.69 -9.13 0.62
CA THR A 69 -7.57 -9.09 1.58
C THR A 69 -6.84 -7.78 1.41
N ILE A 70 -7.03 -6.84 2.32
CA ILE A 70 -6.25 -5.60 2.31
C ILE A 70 -4.83 -5.91 2.76
N HIS A 71 -3.84 -5.57 1.94
CA HIS A 71 -2.43 -5.82 2.26
C HIS A 71 -1.61 -4.55 2.44
N ALA A 72 -2.00 -3.46 1.80
CA ALA A 72 -1.37 -2.17 1.98
C ALA A 72 -2.38 -1.02 1.82
N VAL A 73 -2.06 0.13 2.39
CA VAL A 73 -2.78 1.38 2.24
C VAL A 73 -1.79 2.52 2.04
N ALA A 74 -2.04 3.40 1.09
CA ALA A 74 -1.18 4.55 0.85
C ALA A 74 -2.00 5.82 0.64
N ALA A 75 -1.52 6.93 1.22
CA ALA A 75 -2.02 8.26 0.92
C ALA A 75 -1.39 8.79 -0.37
N GLY A 76 -2.16 9.51 -1.14
CA GLY A 76 -1.71 10.16 -2.37
C GLY A 76 -2.16 11.61 -2.44
N PRO A 77 -1.75 12.33 -3.48
CA PRO A 77 -2.14 13.71 -3.68
C PRO A 77 -3.65 13.87 -3.87
N ASP A 78 -4.16 15.08 -3.69
CA ASP A 78 -5.58 15.45 -3.88
C ASP A 78 -6.56 14.64 -3.00
N GLY A 79 -6.13 14.21 -1.81
CA GLY A 79 -6.96 13.44 -0.89
C GLY A 79 -7.27 12.02 -1.35
N ARG A 80 -6.46 11.48 -2.26
CA ARG A 80 -6.56 10.06 -2.66
C ARG A 80 -6.05 9.14 -1.57
N VAL A 81 -6.71 8.00 -1.45
CA VAL A 81 -6.25 6.87 -0.65
C VAL A 81 -6.33 5.62 -1.53
N LEU A 82 -5.22 4.93 -1.65
CA LEU A 82 -5.09 3.72 -2.43
C LEU A 82 -5.05 2.52 -1.50
N VAL A 83 -5.98 1.60 -1.66
CA VAL A 83 -6.12 0.39 -0.85
C VAL A 83 -5.80 -0.82 -1.71
N LEU A 84 -4.76 -1.55 -1.35
CA LEU A 84 -4.28 -2.70 -2.11
C LEU A 84 -5.05 -3.96 -1.73
N ASP A 85 -5.93 -4.40 -2.62
CA ASP A 85 -6.70 -5.65 -2.48
C ASP A 85 -5.89 -6.82 -3.06
N ARG A 86 -5.11 -7.48 -2.19
CA ARG A 86 -4.20 -8.56 -2.57
C ARG A 86 -4.90 -9.71 -3.27
N SER A 87 -5.93 -10.27 -2.66
CA SER A 87 -6.65 -11.42 -3.22
C SER A 87 -7.64 -11.05 -4.31
N GLY A 88 -8.05 -9.77 -4.37
CA GLY A 88 -8.85 -9.22 -5.46
C GLY A 88 -8.03 -8.82 -6.69
N GLY A 89 -6.69 -8.79 -6.59
CA GLY A 89 -5.79 -8.45 -7.69
C GLY A 89 -5.96 -7.02 -8.21
N ARG A 90 -6.20 -6.05 -7.32
CA ARG A 90 -6.53 -4.67 -7.69
C ARG A 90 -6.12 -3.66 -6.63
N VAL A 91 -6.11 -2.39 -7.02
CA VAL A 91 -6.09 -1.24 -6.12
C VAL A 91 -7.45 -0.57 -6.14
N ASN A 92 -8.06 -0.38 -4.99
CA ASN A 92 -9.24 0.45 -4.84
C ASN A 92 -8.81 1.87 -4.49
N VAL A 93 -9.27 2.83 -5.25
CA VAL A 93 -9.00 4.26 -5.04
C VAL A 93 -10.19 4.89 -4.36
N PHE A 94 -9.93 5.54 -3.25
CA PHE A 94 -10.89 6.32 -2.49
C PHE A 94 -10.46 7.78 -2.43
N ARG A 95 -11.39 8.66 -2.07
CA ARG A 95 -11.12 10.08 -1.79
C ARG A 95 -11.66 10.49 -0.44
N THR A 96 -10.95 11.41 0.19
CA THR A 96 -11.47 12.12 1.36
C THR A 96 -12.76 12.87 0.99
N THR A 97 -13.70 12.94 1.94
CA THR A 97 -14.92 13.75 1.86
C THR A 97 -14.84 14.93 2.82
N ASP A 98 -15.89 15.74 2.90
CA ASP A 98 -16.00 16.80 3.91
C ASP A 98 -16.19 16.24 5.32
N ASP A 99 -16.63 14.99 5.45
CA ASP A 99 -16.71 14.26 6.71
C ASP A 99 -15.38 13.53 6.97
N PRO A 100 -14.65 13.84 8.06
CA PRO A 100 -13.39 13.16 8.37
C PRO A 100 -13.51 11.67 8.64
N ALA A 101 -14.72 11.18 8.93
CA ALA A 101 -15.00 9.76 9.14
C ALA A 101 -15.37 8.99 7.86
N GLU A 102 -15.44 9.68 6.71
CA GLU A 102 -15.90 9.08 5.46
C GLU A 102 -14.88 9.17 4.33
N PHE A 103 -14.86 8.12 3.50
CA PHE A 103 -14.11 8.06 2.25
C PHE A 103 -15.02 7.58 1.13
N ALA A 104 -15.02 8.30 0.02
CA ALA A 104 -15.79 7.95 -1.17
C ALA A 104 -15.00 7.03 -2.09
N PHE A 105 -15.55 5.86 -2.44
CA PHE A 105 -14.98 5.02 -3.47
C PHE A 105 -15.03 5.73 -4.83
N GLU A 106 -13.89 5.78 -5.52
CA GLU A 106 -13.77 6.41 -6.84
C GLU A 106 -13.75 5.37 -7.96
N ARG A 107 -12.81 4.44 -7.90
CA ARG A 107 -12.59 3.40 -8.92
C ARG A 107 -11.74 2.25 -8.41
N SER A 108 -11.69 1.16 -9.19
CA SER A 108 -10.67 0.12 -9.04
C SER A 108 -9.73 0.16 -10.24
N ILE A 109 -8.43 -0.02 -9.96
CA ILE A 109 -7.37 -0.22 -10.94
C ILE A 109 -6.92 -1.68 -10.79
N GLY A 110 -7.06 -2.48 -11.83
CA GLY A 110 -6.90 -3.93 -11.77
C GLY A 110 -5.77 -4.47 -12.60
N ASP A 111 -5.92 -5.77 -12.96
CA ASP A 111 -4.98 -6.54 -13.76
C ASP A 111 -3.66 -6.90 -13.04
N LEU A 112 -3.78 -7.05 -11.72
CA LEU A 112 -2.73 -7.57 -10.84
C LEU A 112 -3.04 -9.03 -10.50
N THR A 113 -2.02 -9.78 -10.10
CA THR A 113 -2.20 -11.19 -9.74
C THR A 113 -2.21 -11.39 -8.23
N LEU A 114 -1.19 -10.88 -7.55
CA LEU A 114 -1.05 -10.96 -6.10
C LEU A 114 -0.21 -9.76 -5.62
N PRO A 115 -0.81 -8.55 -5.62
CA PRO A 115 -0.11 -7.35 -5.21
C PRO A 115 0.18 -7.36 -3.71
N LEU A 116 1.39 -6.90 -3.32
CA LEU A 116 1.86 -6.98 -1.95
C LEU A 116 2.12 -5.62 -1.32
N ASP A 117 2.74 -4.70 -2.04
CA ASP A 117 3.14 -3.41 -1.48
C ASP A 117 2.99 -2.29 -2.52
N ILE A 118 2.85 -1.05 -2.06
CA ILE A 118 2.57 0.11 -2.88
C ILE A 118 3.35 1.34 -2.42
N ILE A 119 3.98 2.03 -3.36
CA ILE A 119 4.50 3.39 -3.17
C ILE A 119 3.74 4.34 -4.08
N VAL A 120 3.24 5.43 -3.51
CA VAL A 120 2.53 6.50 -4.23
C VAL A 120 3.47 7.70 -4.36
N ASN A 121 3.60 8.21 -5.59
CA ASN A 121 4.35 9.41 -5.93
C ASN A 121 3.37 10.57 -6.22
N GLU A 122 3.87 11.72 -6.65
CA GLU A 122 3.04 12.87 -6.99
C GLU A 122 2.11 12.60 -8.19
N ASN A 123 2.55 11.83 -9.17
CA ASN A 123 1.87 11.64 -10.46
C ASN A 123 1.46 10.20 -10.76
N ASP A 124 1.96 9.25 -9.99
CA ASP A 124 1.77 7.81 -10.23
C ASP A 124 1.99 6.97 -8.98
N PHE A 125 1.87 5.67 -9.12
CA PHE A 125 2.16 4.73 -8.05
C PHE A 125 2.77 3.44 -8.59
N TRP A 126 3.60 2.82 -7.74
CA TRP A 126 4.27 1.57 -8.01
C TRP A 126 3.79 0.47 -7.08
N ILE A 127 3.68 -0.74 -7.61
CA ILE A 127 3.22 -1.92 -6.87
C ILE A 127 4.19 -3.07 -7.10
N THR A 128 4.45 -3.86 -6.05
CA THR A 128 5.01 -5.21 -6.21
C THR A 128 3.89 -6.21 -6.45
N ASP A 129 3.98 -7.00 -7.52
CA ASP A 129 3.00 -8.03 -7.89
C ASP A 129 3.70 -9.40 -7.98
N LEU A 130 3.37 -10.29 -7.03
CA LEU A 130 4.05 -11.57 -6.84
C LEU A 130 3.79 -12.57 -7.96
N GLY A 131 2.62 -12.55 -8.60
CA GLY A 131 2.28 -13.56 -9.60
C GLY A 131 3.36 -13.73 -10.68
N PRO A 132 3.60 -12.73 -11.53
CA PRO A 132 4.73 -12.72 -12.47
C PRO A 132 6.04 -12.27 -11.82
N LEU A 133 6.05 -11.86 -10.57
CA LEU A 133 7.14 -11.19 -9.85
C LEU A 133 7.65 -9.96 -10.60
N ARG A 134 6.93 -8.87 -10.42
CA ARG A 134 7.17 -7.62 -11.11
C ARG A 134 6.94 -6.40 -10.23
N PHE A 135 7.57 -5.29 -10.58
CA PHE A 135 7.10 -3.97 -10.24
C PHE A 135 6.23 -3.44 -11.37
N VAL A 136 5.12 -2.83 -11.02
CA VAL A 136 4.16 -2.26 -11.99
C VAL A 136 3.90 -0.82 -11.63
N ASN A 137 3.96 0.07 -12.62
CA ASN A 137 3.68 1.49 -12.47
C ASN A 137 2.38 1.85 -13.20
N PHE A 138 1.48 2.52 -12.51
CA PHE A 138 0.24 3.06 -13.05
C PHE A 138 0.13 4.56 -12.77
N ASP A 139 -0.50 5.29 -13.67
CA ASP A 139 -1.03 6.61 -13.35
C ASP A 139 -2.33 6.51 -12.52
N PHE A 140 -2.82 7.64 -12.00
CA PHE A 140 -4.05 7.65 -11.20
C PHE A 140 -5.34 7.44 -12.03
N GLU A 141 -5.27 7.49 -13.35
CA GLU A 141 -6.35 7.12 -14.26
C GLU A 141 -6.43 5.60 -14.46
N GLY A 142 -5.38 4.86 -14.05
CA GLY A 142 -5.28 3.40 -14.16
C GLY A 142 -4.60 2.94 -15.45
N ASN A 143 -3.93 3.83 -16.17
CA ASN A 143 -3.13 3.44 -17.31
C ASN A 143 -1.80 2.84 -16.86
N LEU A 144 -1.46 1.68 -17.39
CA LEU A 144 -0.17 1.05 -17.18
C LEU A 144 0.92 1.90 -17.86
N LYS A 145 1.86 2.43 -17.08
CA LYS A 145 3.02 3.19 -17.56
C LYS A 145 4.23 2.28 -17.81
N TYR A 146 4.53 1.41 -16.85
CA TYR A 146 5.72 0.58 -16.92
C TYR A 146 5.56 -0.74 -16.17
N THR A 147 6.30 -1.75 -16.59
CA THR A 147 6.46 -3.03 -15.88
C THR A 147 7.91 -3.46 -15.89
N TRP A 148 8.44 -3.74 -14.72
CA TRP A 148 9.75 -4.32 -14.55
C TRP A 148 9.64 -5.74 -13.98
N LEU A 149 9.99 -6.75 -14.78
CA LEU A 149 10.07 -8.15 -14.34
C LEU A 149 11.33 -8.35 -13.50
N VAL A 150 11.15 -8.84 -12.29
CA VAL A 150 12.24 -9.09 -11.36
C VAL A 150 12.78 -10.51 -11.60
N PRO A 151 14.11 -10.70 -11.74
CA PRO A 151 14.68 -12.04 -11.89
C PRO A 151 14.36 -12.95 -10.70
N ARG A 152 14.04 -14.21 -10.98
CA ARG A 152 13.83 -15.26 -9.97
C ARG A 152 15.02 -16.18 -9.76
N GLU A 153 16.03 -16.08 -10.61
CA GLU A 153 17.18 -16.98 -10.60
C GLU A 153 18.25 -16.52 -9.61
N LEU A 154 18.76 -17.47 -8.81
CA LEU A 154 19.89 -17.24 -7.89
C LEU A 154 21.20 -16.99 -8.67
N PRO A 155 22.15 -16.21 -8.10
CA PRO A 155 22.16 -15.70 -6.71
C PRO A 155 21.40 -14.38 -6.51
N ASP A 156 21.04 -13.65 -7.55
CA ASP A 156 20.54 -12.26 -7.45
C ASP A 156 19.01 -12.15 -7.58
N GLY A 157 18.32 -13.26 -7.87
CA GLY A 157 16.88 -13.30 -8.02
C GLY A 157 16.13 -13.24 -6.70
N TYR A 158 14.82 -12.99 -6.78
CA TYR A 158 13.86 -13.01 -5.67
C TYR A 158 12.91 -14.20 -5.79
N ILE A 159 12.42 -14.70 -4.65
CA ILE A 159 11.18 -15.48 -4.60
C ILE A 159 9.99 -14.54 -4.52
N GLU A 160 10.10 -13.52 -3.67
CA GLU A 160 9.04 -12.56 -3.39
C GLU A 160 9.65 -11.21 -3.04
N VAL A 161 9.26 -10.13 -3.73
CA VAL A 161 9.48 -8.78 -3.24
C VAL A 161 8.26 -8.40 -2.41
N HIS A 162 8.33 -8.70 -1.11
CA HIS A 162 7.20 -8.53 -0.20
C HIS A 162 6.95 -7.08 0.15
N THR A 163 8.02 -6.32 0.32
CA THR A 163 7.97 -4.89 0.57
C THR A 163 9.11 -4.17 -0.15
N PHE A 164 8.94 -2.89 -0.42
CA PHE A 164 9.98 -2.09 -1.04
C PHE A 164 9.96 -0.65 -0.53
N SER A 165 11.08 0.02 -0.65
CA SER A 165 11.23 1.42 -0.27
C SER A 165 12.26 2.10 -1.17
N VAL A 166 12.17 3.42 -1.27
CA VAL A 166 13.10 4.23 -2.04
C VAL A 166 13.66 5.33 -1.17
N ASP A 167 14.99 5.48 -1.15
CA ASP A 167 15.64 6.54 -0.41
C ASP A 167 15.64 7.87 -1.19
N PRO A 168 15.99 9.01 -0.55
CA PRO A 168 16.02 10.31 -1.24
C PRO A 168 16.99 10.40 -2.43
N ASP A 169 17.96 9.48 -2.53
CA ASP A 169 18.90 9.37 -3.65
C ASP A 169 18.34 8.53 -4.82
N GLY A 170 17.10 8.01 -4.68
CA GLY A 170 16.43 7.17 -5.67
C GLY A 170 16.89 5.71 -5.67
N ASN A 171 17.58 5.26 -4.61
CA ASN A 171 17.95 3.85 -4.50
C ASN A 171 16.75 3.03 -4.02
N LEU A 172 16.47 1.95 -4.73
CA LEU A 172 15.40 1.01 -4.39
C LEU A 172 15.91 -0.09 -3.47
N TYR A 173 15.15 -0.38 -2.42
CA TYR A 173 15.37 -1.48 -1.49
C TYR A 173 14.19 -2.46 -1.56
N GLY A 174 14.45 -3.70 -1.93
CA GLY A 174 13.42 -4.75 -1.98
C GLY A 174 13.65 -5.80 -0.91
N GLY A 175 12.64 -6.06 -0.10
CA GLY A 175 12.64 -7.07 0.95
C GLY A 175 12.10 -8.41 0.46
N ASP A 176 12.93 -9.46 0.50
CA ASP A 176 12.56 -10.83 0.19
C ASP A 176 12.41 -11.60 1.51
N ASN A 177 11.17 -11.82 1.95
CA ASN A 177 10.88 -12.51 3.18
C ASN A 177 11.11 -14.03 3.08
N GLN A 178 11.10 -14.61 1.88
CA GLN A 178 11.33 -16.04 1.66
C GLN A 178 12.82 -16.40 1.73
N TYR A 179 13.68 -15.54 1.18
CA TYR A 179 15.13 -15.70 1.29
C TYR A 179 15.74 -15.01 2.52
N GLY A 180 14.93 -14.26 3.29
CA GLY A 180 15.38 -13.57 4.51
C GLY A 180 16.45 -12.50 4.23
N ARG A 181 16.32 -11.73 3.16
CA ARG A 181 17.29 -10.70 2.74
C ARG A 181 16.61 -9.45 2.19
N THR A 182 17.37 -8.37 2.16
CA THR A 182 17.02 -7.14 1.44
C THR A 182 18.11 -6.84 0.42
N GLN A 183 17.72 -6.45 -0.79
CA GLN A 183 18.63 -6.04 -1.83
C GLN A 183 18.48 -4.55 -2.15
N LYS A 184 19.62 -3.87 -2.36
CA LYS A 184 19.67 -2.48 -2.80
C LYS A 184 19.96 -2.44 -4.30
N PHE A 185 19.17 -1.69 -5.03
CA PHE A 185 19.40 -1.32 -6.43
C PHE A 185 19.69 0.17 -6.52
N VAL A 186 20.65 0.53 -7.35
CA VAL A 186 20.99 1.92 -7.61
C VAL A 186 20.62 2.27 -9.05
N PRO A 187 20.13 3.48 -9.33
CA PRO A 187 19.88 3.91 -10.70
C PRO A 187 21.12 3.77 -11.56
N LYS A 188 20.98 3.17 -12.73
CA LYS A 188 22.08 3.07 -13.67
C LYS A 188 22.35 4.43 -14.31
N ALA A 189 23.61 4.81 -14.49
CA ALA A 189 23.98 6.05 -15.17
C ALA A 189 23.33 6.13 -16.56
N GLY A 190 22.58 7.20 -16.83
CA GLY A 190 21.84 7.42 -18.07
C GLY A 190 20.49 6.71 -18.15
N SER A 191 19.99 6.16 -17.05
CA SER A 191 18.59 5.69 -16.98
C SER A 191 17.63 6.84 -17.21
N ASP A 192 16.51 6.52 -17.86
CA ASP A 192 15.40 7.44 -18.01
C ASP A 192 14.77 7.69 -16.63
N ALA A 193 14.72 8.95 -16.20
CA ALA A 193 14.18 9.32 -14.90
C ALA A 193 12.69 8.95 -14.75
N GLU A 194 11.93 8.99 -15.85
CA GLU A 194 10.51 8.63 -15.84
C GLU A 194 10.24 7.13 -15.56
N LEU A 195 11.27 6.29 -15.68
CA LEU A 195 11.21 4.85 -15.41
C LEU A 195 11.78 4.46 -14.04
N LEU A 196 12.22 5.42 -13.25
CA LEU A 196 12.70 5.18 -11.89
C LEU A 196 11.54 5.29 -10.89
N ILE A 197 11.62 4.49 -9.83
CA ILE A 197 10.69 4.62 -8.70
C ILE A 197 11.15 5.81 -7.88
N GLU A 198 10.34 6.84 -7.80
CA GLU A 198 10.61 8.02 -6.98
C GLU A 198 10.33 7.74 -5.50
N PRO A 199 10.92 8.52 -4.56
CA PRO A 199 10.53 8.47 -3.16
C PRO A 199 9.02 8.69 -2.97
N PRO A 200 8.43 8.10 -1.91
CA PRO A 200 7.00 8.22 -1.68
C PRO A 200 6.59 9.68 -1.46
N TRP A 201 5.40 10.02 -1.91
CA TRP A 201 4.74 11.29 -1.62
C TRP A 201 4.51 11.43 -0.10
N VAL A 202 4.90 12.55 0.47
CA VAL A 202 4.86 12.77 1.94
C VAL A 202 3.85 13.85 2.37
N GLY A 203 3.07 14.35 1.43
CA GLY A 203 2.16 15.47 1.66
C GLY A 203 2.89 16.84 1.70
N ASN A 204 2.18 17.91 1.38
CA ASN A 204 2.64 19.30 1.53
C ASN A 204 1.73 20.03 2.51
#